data_a7c8e4b31816ff324bac239d46f52012
#
_entry.id   a7c8e4b31816ff324bac239d46f52012
#
_cell.length_a   1.000
_cell.length_b   1.000
_cell.length_c   1.000
_cell.angle_alpha   90.00
_cell.angle_beta   90.00
_cell.angle_gamma   90.00
#
_symmetry.space_group_name_H-M   'P 1'
#
loop_
_entity.id
_entity.type
_entity.pdbx_description
1 polymer ?
#
loop_
_entity_poly.entity_id
_entity_poly.type
_entity_poly.pdbx_seq_one_letter_code
_entity_poly.pdbx_strand_id
1 'polypeptide(L)'
;MSSFETITSTTNPRVRAAAALREAAARREAGLTLVDGRRECTRAAAAGVEIVDLFVAADLFDRPPAAGESLDAWLSGLADRGTRISLLAERPFERLAFGARDEGLVGVVRWRPPVLGEHEFAADRPVVVVEGVEKPGNLGAILRTVDAAGLAGALVCSGRTDPANPAVIRASLGTVFAVPLAVADTAESIAWCGRHGRRVVAASPAGGRPWHDVDLTGPTALLFGSEAHGISAAWHEAAAAGRIALETVSLPMRGVADSLNLSATAAVLAYEAVRQMERRR
;
A
#
# COMPACT_ATOMS: atom_id res chain seq x y z
N MET A 1 26.97 -6.68 22.73
CA MET A 1 25.50 -6.69 22.84
C MET A 1 25.07 -5.39 23.49
N SER A 2 24.42 -4.50 22.79
CA SER A 2 23.80 -3.32 23.37
C SER A 2 22.70 -3.78 24.33
N SER A 3 22.71 -3.28 25.57
CA SER A 3 21.69 -3.63 26.59
C SER A 3 20.40 -2.90 26.24
N PHE A 4 19.51 -3.55 25.47
CA PHE A 4 18.18 -3.00 25.21
C PHE A 4 17.29 -3.12 26.45
N GLU A 5 16.42 -2.11 26.65
CA GLU A 5 15.41 -2.12 27.70
C GLU A 5 14.44 -3.30 27.51
N THR A 6 14.14 -4.05 28.56
CA THR A 6 13.15 -5.12 28.55
C THR A 6 11.84 -4.65 29.15
N ILE A 7 10.73 -4.82 28.38
CA ILE A 7 9.38 -4.48 28.80
C ILE A 7 8.59 -5.78 29.04
N THR A 8 8.14 -5.97 30.29
CA THR A 8 7.37 -7.17 30.71
C THR A 8 5.89 -6.89 30.91
N SER A 9 5.50 -5.61 30.99
CA SER A 9 4.13 -5.21 31.32
C SER A 9 3.34 -4.78 30.07
N THR A 10 2.14 -5.33 29.90
CA THR A 10 1.17 -4.90 28.88
C THR A 10 0.61 -3.50 29.13
N THR A 11 0.77 -2.96 30.37
CA THR A 11 0.34 -1.61 30.74
C THR A 11 1.41 -0.55 30.50
N ASN A 12 2.61 -0.94 30.04
CA ASN A 12 3.66 0.02 29.70
C ASN A 12 3.13 1.09 28.73
N PRO A 13 3.35 2.39 29.01
CA PRO A 13 2.80 3.49 28.21
C PRO A 13 3.17 3.38 26.71
N ARG A 14 4.39 2.96 26.38
CA ARG A 14 4.84 2.82 25.00
C ARG A 14 4.10 1.69 24.26
N VAL A 15 3.90 0.55 24.92
CA VAL A 15 3.12 -0.58 24.38
C VAL A 15 1.66 -0.16 24.16
N ARG A 16 1.08 0.59 25.10
CA ARG A 16 -0.30 1.10 24.96
C ARG A 16 -0.41 2.10 23.81
N ALA A 17 0.51 3.04 23.70
CA ALA A 17 0.54 4.02 22.62
C ALA A 17 0.69 3.33 21.26
N ALA A 18 1.61 2.38 21.14
CA ALA A 18 1.78 1.60 19.92
C ALA A 18 0.50 0.80 19.57
N ALA A 19 -0.10 0.10 20.54
CA ALA A 19 -1.34 -0.63 20.29
C ALA A 19 -2.51 0.26 19.83
N ALA A 20 -2.58 1.51 20.30
CA ALA A 20 -3.60 2.46 19.91
C ALA A 20 -3.50 2.82 18.41
N LEU A 21 -2.33 2.70 17.78
CA LEU A 21 -2.12 2.96 16.34
C LEU A 21 -2.84 1.95 15.43
N ARG A 22 -3.47 0.93 15.97
CA ARG A 22 -4.42 0.08 15.21
C ARG A 22 -5.63 0.89 14.75
N GLU A 23 -6.01 1.92 15.51
CA GLU A 23 -7.12 2.80 15.22
C GLU A 23 -6.70 3.93 14.26
N ALA A 24 -7.50 4.17 13.22
CA ALA A 24 -7.19 5.18 12.21
C ALA A 24 -7.12 6.61 12.79
N ALA A 25 -7.94 6.93 13.79
CA ALA A 25 -7.92 8.23 14.44
C ALA A 25 -6.59 8.47 15.15
N ALA A 26 -6.10 7.48 15.92
CA ALA A 26 -4.82 7.57 16.62
C ALA A 26 -3.64 7.72 15.64
N ARG A 27 -3.65 7.00 14.52
CA ARG A 27 -2.62 7.15 13.47
C ARG A 27 -2.58 8.57 12.90
N ARG A 28 -3.75 9.11 12.55
CA ARG A 28 -3.85 10.48 11.99
C ARG A 28 -3.40 11.53 12.98
N GLU A 29 -3.80 11.41 14.25
CA GLU A 29 -3.43 12.35 15.30
C GLU A 29 -1.91 12.31 15.59
N ALA A 30 -1.34 11.12 15.70
CA ALA A 30 0.08 10.95 16.02
C ALA A 30 1.02 11.13 14.81
N GLY A 31 0.53 11.00 13.57
CA GLY A 31 1.37 10.91 12.37
C GLY A 31 2.25 9.66 12.37
N LEU A 32 1.81 8.61 13.07
CA LEU A 32 2.55 7.36 13.26
C LEU A 32 1.71 6.17 12.81
N THR A 33 2.37 5.08 12.41
CA THR A 33 1.71 3.79 12.16
C THR A 33 2.54 2.62 12.64
N LEU A 34 1.91 1.43 12.70
CA LEU A 34 2.58 0.17 13.03
C LEU A 34 3.03 -0.56 11.77
N VAL A 35 4.21 -1.13 11.85
CA VAL A 35 4.81 -1.98 10.82
C VAL A 35 5.21 -3.31 11.46
N ASP A 36 4.54 -4.39 11.06
CA ASP A 36 4.79 -5.74 11.56
C ASP A 36 5.68 -6.50 10.57
N GLY A 37 6.84 -6.95 11.03
CA GLY A 37 7.79 -7.74 10.26
C GLY A 37 9.08 -7.01 9.91
N ARG A 38 10.18 -7.80 9.85
CA ARG A 38 11.53 -7.29 9.54
C ARG A 38 11.60 -6.71 8.12
N ARG A 39 11.04 -7.43 7.15
CA ARG A 39 11.03 -7.00 5.75
C ARG A 39 10.34 -5.65 5.55
N GLU A 40 9.16 -5.49 6.14
CA GLU A 40 8.36 -4.28 6.08
C GLU A 40 9.09 -3.10 6.74
N CYS A 41 9.69 -3.31 7.92
CA CYS A 41 10.54 -2.31 8.60
C CYS A 41 11.78 -1.95 7.78
N THR A 42 12.44 -2.94 7.15
CA THR A 42 13.61 -2.71 6.29
C THR A 42 13.22 -1.87 5.07
N ARG A 43 12.08 -2.15 4.44
CA ARG A 43 11.58 -1.37 3.30
C ARG A 43 11.19 0.06 3.70
N ALA A 44 10.57 0.24 4.85
CA ALA A 44 10.28 1.56 5.40
C ALA A 44 11.58 2.36 5.60
N ALA A 45 12.58 1.77 6.25
CA ALA A 45 13.89 2.42 6.47
C ALA A 45 14.61 2.73 5.16
N ALA A 46 14.56 1.83 4.17
CA ALA A 46 15.16 2.04 2.84
C ALA A 46 14.47 3.17 2.06
N ALA A 47 13.18 3.37 2.28
CA ALA A 47 12.40 4.49 1.74
C ALA A 47 12.57 5.81 2.51
N GLY A 48 13.47 5.86 3.49
CA GLY A 48 13.73 7.07 4.31
C GLY A 48 12.69 7.32 5.39
N VAL A 49 11.81 6.36 5.68
CA VAL A 49 10.80 6.48 6.74
C VAL A 49 11.46 6.29 8.09
N GLU A 50 11.24 7.23 9.01
CA GLU A 50 11.78 7.19 10.38
C GLU A 50 11.10 6.07 11.17
N ILE A 51 11.92 5.13 11.71
CA ILE A 51 11.46 4.15 12.71
C ILE A 51 11.68 4.75 14.09
N VAL A 52 10.61 5.17 14.75
CA VAL A 52 10.65 5.82 16.07
C VAL A 52 10.89 4.82 17.19
N ASP A 53 10.12 3.73 17.20
CA ASP A 53 10.23 2.63 18.14
C ASP A 53 10.31 1.30 17.39
N LEU A 54 11.14 0.39 17.89
CA LEU A 54 11.16 -1.00 17.45
C LEU A 54 10.99 -1.93 18.67
N PHE A 55 9.96 -2.72 18.63
CA PHE A 55 9.65 -3.73 19.63
C PHE A 55 10.05 -5.11 19.09
N VAL A 56 10.91 -5.79 19.84
CA VAL A 56 11.49 -7.08 19.46
C VAL A 56 11.00 -8.12 20.47
N ALA A 57 10.48 -9.23 20.01
CA ALA A 57 10.14 -10.36 20.88
C ALA A 57 11.41 -10.89 21.56
N ALA A 58 11.37 -11.07 22.88
CA ALA A 58 12.56 -11.44 23.64
C ALA A 58 13.18 -12.77 23.19
N ASP A 59 12.34 -13.72 22.73
CA ASP A 59 12.74 -15.03 22.21
C ASP A 59 13.25 -14.99 20.76
N LEU A 60 13.21 -13.85 20.07
CA LEU A 60 13.66 -13.75 18.68
C LEU A 60 15.15 -14.09 18.52
N PHE A 61 15.96 -13.76 19.53
CA PHE A 61 17.39 -14.07 19.53
C PHE A 61 17.70 -15.56 19.68
N ASP A 62 16.75 -16.34 20.18
CA ASP A 62 16.84 -17.80 20.32
C ASP A 62 16.41 -18.54 19.05
N ARG A 63 15.86 -17.82 18.08
CA ARG A 63 15.36 -18.39 16.81
C ARG A 63 16.51 -18.56 15.82
N PRO A 64 16.44 -19.56 14.91
CA PRO A 64 17.42 -19.70 13.84
C PRO A 64 17.55 -18.40 13.02
N PRO A 65 18.78 -17.97 12.71
CA PRO A 65 18.99 -16.75 11.92
C PRO A 65 18.36 -16.91 10.52
N ALA A 66 17.62 -15.88 10.08
CA ALA A 66 17.18 -15.78 8.70
C ALA A 66 18.41 -15.52 7.79
N ALA A 67 18.31 -15.92 6.51
CA ALA A 67 19.32 -15.58 5.52
C ALA A 67 19.45 -14.06 5.36
N GLY A 68 20.68 -13.56 5.28
CA GLY A 68 20.97 -12.14 5.08
C GLY A 68 21.80 -11.52 6.21
N GLU A 69 21.68 -10.19 6.37
CA GLU A 69 22.34 -9.44 7.45
C GLU A 69 21.94 -9.96 8.84
N SER A 70 22.90 -10.05 9.76
CA SER A 70 22.61 -10.50 11.12
C SER A 70 21.59 -9.57 11.80
N LEU A 71 20.74 -10.14 12.66
CA LEU A 71 19.76 -9.36 13.41
C LEU A 71 20.45 -8.27 14.24
N ASP A 72 21.55 -8.61 14.93
CA ASP A 72 22.31 -7.68 15.77
C ASP A 72 22.86 -6.49 14.97
N ALA A 73 23.43 -6.73 13.79
CA ALA A 73 23.95 -5.66 12.94
C ALA A 73 22.83 -4.73 12.45
N TRP A 74 21.70 -5.31 12.06
CA TRP A 74 20.54 -4.54 11.63
C TRP A 74 19.93 -3.69 12.75
N LEU A 75 19.77 -4.26 13.96
CA LEU A 75 19.32 -3.53 15.15
C LEU A 75 20.27 -2.40 15.55
N SER A 76 21.59 -2.68 15.54
CA SER A 76 22.60 -1.67 15.83
C SER A 76 22.52 -0.51 14.84
N GLY A 77 22.41 -0.80 13.54
CA GLY A 77 22.25 0.23 12.54
C GLY A 77 20.95 1.05 12.66
N LEU A 78 19.88 0.49 13.22
CA LEU A 78 18.68 1.26 13.56
C LEU A 78 18.89 2.13 14.81
N ALA A 79 19.52 1.58 15.84
CA ALA A 79 19.83 2.33 17.06
C ALA A 79 20.73 3.54 16.78
N ASP A 80 21.75 3.39 15.92
CA ASP A 80 22.64 4.48 15.50
C ASP A 80 21.90 5.61 14.77
N ARG A 81 20.76 5.31 14.15
CA ARG A 81 19.85 6.27 13.52
C ARG A 81 18.81 6.86 14.48
N GLY A 82 18.90 6.55 15.77
CA GLY A 82 18.01 7.08 16.80
C GLY A 82 16.73 6.27 17.04
N THR A 83 16.56 5.09 16.42
CA THR A 83 15.44 4.20 16.71
C THR A 83 15.55 3.69 18.16
N ARG A 84 14.50 3.83 18.92
CA ARG A 84 14.41 3.28 20.28
C ARG A 84 14.01 1.81 20.24
N ILE A 85 14.93 0.92 20.62
CA ILE A 85 14.73 -0.53 20.58
C ILE A 85 14.39 -1.05 21.98
N SER A 86 13.38 -1.93 22.07
CA SER A 86 13.02 -2.59 23.34
C SER A 86 12.68 -4.05 23.11
N LEU A 87 13.15 -4.90 24.03
CA LEU A 87 12.76 -6.31 24.09
C LEU A 87 11.41 -6.43 24.79
N LEU A 88 10.48 -7.17 24.22
CA LEU A 88 9.18 -7.42 24.82
C LEU A 88 9.06 -8.89 25.23
N ALA A 89 8.60 -9.10 26.46
CA ALA A 89 8.10 -10.41 26.86
C ALA A 89 6.87 -10.80 26.01
N GLU A 90 6.53 -12.08 25.99
CA GLU A 90 5.48 -12.65 25.14
C GLU A 90 4.16 -11.85 25.17
N ARG A 91 3.56 -11.66 26.34
CA ARG A 91 2.26 -10.97 26.46
C ARG A 91 2.22 -9.54 25.93
N PRO A 92 3.17 -8.62 26.26
CA PRO A 92 3.19 -7.29 25.65
C PRO A 92 3.48 -7.34 24.13
N PHE A 93 4.24 -8.34 23.64
CA PHE A 93 4.50 -8.48 22.20
C PHE A 93 3.25 -8.92 21.46
N GLU A 94 2.51 -9.93 21.93
CA GLU A 94 1.24 -10.39 21.34
C GLU A 94 0.21 -9.26 21.20
N ARG A 95 0.24 -8.28 22.12
CA ARG A 95 -0.63 -7.10 22.02
C ARG A 95 -0.33 -6.23 20.80
N LEU A 96 0.89 -6.25 20.30
CA LEU A 96 1.33 -5.45 19.15
C LEU A 96 1.34 -6.24 17.83
N ALA A 97 1.66 -7.51 17.87
CA ALA A 97 1.78 -8.37 16.70
C ALA A 97 0.43 -8.55 15.95
N PHE A 98 0.49 -8.75 14.65
CA PHE A 98 -0.66 -8.94 13.78
C PHE A 98 -0.75 -10.40 13.29
N GLY A 99 -1.66 -11.18 13.87
CA GLY A 99 -2.03 -12.51 13.40
C GLY A 99 -0.91 -13.57 13.54
N ALA A 100 -1.07 -14.69 12.83
CA ALA A 100 -0.26 -15.90 13.00
C ALA A 100 1.19 -15.82 12.45
N ARG A 101 1.57 -14.77 11.74
CA ARG A 101 2.96 -14.54 11.33
C ARG A 101 3.68 -13.78 12.42
N ASP A 102 4.29 -14.52 13.30
CA ASP A 102 5.15 -13.96 14.31
C ASP A 102 6.59 -13.90 13.74
N GLU A 103 6.94 -12.74 13.16
CA GLU A 103 8.33 -12.45 12.78
C GLU A 103 9.14 -11.85 13.94
N GLY A 104 8.50 -11.69 15.10
CA GLY A 104 9.15 -11.22 16.33
C GLY A 104 9.53 -9.73 16.31
N LEU A 105 9.01 -8.94 15.40
CA LEU A 105 9.36 -7.54 15.22
C LEU A 105 8.15 -6.68 14.89
N VAL A 106 7.94 -5.58 15.66
CA VAL A 106 6.92 -4.56 15.36
C VAL A 106 7.56 -3.18 15.48
N GLY A 107 7.57 -2.43 14.37
CA GLY A 107 8.04 -1.05 14.34
C GLY A 107 6.88 -0.05 14.51
N VAL A 108 7.18 1.09 15.12
CA VAL A 108 6.37 2.31 15.04
C VAL A 108 7.11 3.27 14.14
N VAL A 109 6.50 3.67 13.03
CA VAL A 109 7.14 4.53 12.04
C VAL A 109 6.39 5.86 11.92
N ARG A 110 7.14 6.95 11.65
CA ARG A 110 6.58 8.25 11.33
C ARG A 110 6.29 8.31 9.83
N TRP A 111 5.03 8.13 9.49
CA TRP A 111 4.60 8.13 8.11
C TRP A 111 3.11 8.44 7.97
N ARG A 112 2.79 9.26 7.00
CA ARG A 112 1.43 9.47 6.51
C ARG A 112 1.40 9.22 5.00
N PRO A 113 0.29 8.74 4.43
CA PRO A 113 0.15 8.69 2.99
C PRO A 113 0.31 10.10 2.40
N PRO A 114 1.14 10.27 1.35
CA PRO A 114 1.27 11.55 0.66
C PRO A 114 -0.08 11.97 0.04
N VAL A 115 -0.36 13.26 0.00
CA VAL A 115 -1.50 13.79 -0.74
C VAL A 115 -1.11 14.09 -2.19
N LEU A 116 -2.11 14.19 -3.05
CA LEU A 116 -1.91 14.50 -4.46
C LEU A 116 -1.17 15.85 -4.61
N GLY A 117 -0.06 15.84 -5.36
CA GLY A 117 0.83 16.99 -5.52
C GLY A 117 2.11 16.93 -4.68
N GLU A 118 2.20 16.07 -3.67
CA GLU A 118 3.45 15.83 -2.93
C GLU A 118 4.39 14.85 -3.67
N HIS A 119 3.86 14.10 -4.64
CA HIS A 119 4.63 13.24 -5.54
C HIS A 119 4.25 13.45 -6.99
N GLU A 120 5.24 13.34 -7.86
CA GLU A 120 5.02 13.29 -9.31
C GLU A 120 4.98 11.84 -9.78
N PHE A 121 3.98 11.53 -10.60
CA PHE A 121 3.88 10.23 -11.26
C PHE A 121 4.52 10.33 -12.66
N ALA A 122 5.39 9.40 -13.01
CA ALA A 122 6.01 9.35 -14.31
C ALA A 122 4.96 9.41 -15.43
N ALA A 123 5.16 10.34 -16.39
CA ALA A 123 4.16 10.60 -17.43
C ALA A 123 4.12 9.52 -18.53
N ASP A 124 5.22 8.77 -18.67
CA ASP A 124 5.42 7.76 -19.72
C ASP A 124 4.84 6.38 -19.38
N ARG A 125 4.33 6.20 -18.17
CA ARG A 125 3.83 4.92 -17.66
C ARG A 125 2.45 5.06 -17.03
N PRO A 126 1.64 3.97 -17.05
CA PRO A 126 0.33 3.96 -16.41
C PRO A 126 0.41 4.15 -14.90
N VAL A 127 -0.58 4.84 -14.36
CA VAL A 127 -0.85 4.92 -12.91
C VAL A 127 -2.09 4.08 -12.58
N VAL A 128 -2.11 3.41 -11.45
CA VAL A 128 -3.29 2.73 -10.93
C VAL A 128 -4.10 3.70 -10.08
N VAL A 129 -5.38 3.85 -10.38
CA VAL A 129 -6.33 4.64 -9.58
C VAL A 129 -7.33 3.69 -8.94
N VAL A 130 -7.46 3.72 -7.62
CA VAL A 130 -8.37 2.83 -6.87
C VAL A 130 -9.39 3.67 -6.13
N GLU A 131 -10.63 3.69 -6.61
CA GLU A 131 -11.71 4.45 -5.98
C GLU A 131 -12.48 3.61 -4.97
N GLY A 132 -12.65 4.15 -3.75
CA GLY A 132 -13.52 3.57 -2.75
C GLY A 132 -13.10 2.20 -2.22
N VAL A 133 -11.81 1.82 -2.34
CA VAL A 133 -11.33 0.52 -1.85
C VAL A 133 -11.57 0.36 -0.36
N GLU A 134 -12.16 -0.78 0.03
CA GLU A 134 -12.57 -1.04 1.41
C GLU A 134 -11.64 -2.04 2.11
N LYS A 135 -11.20 -3.09 1.40
CA LYS A 135 -10.42 -4.16 1.99
C LYS A 135 -8.93 -3.85 2.01
N PRO A 136 -8.28 -3.78 3.20
CA PRO A 136 -6.85 -3.53 3.29
C PRO A 136 -5.99 -4.51 2.49
N GLY A 137 -6.41 -5.80 2.43
CA GLY A 137 -5.73 -6.82 1.65
C GLY A 137 -5.71 -6.52 0.16
N ASN A 138 -6.83 -6.01 -0.41
CA ASN A 138 -6.89 -5.65 -1.83
C ASN A 138 -5.98 -4.46 -2.13
N LEU A 139 -6.03 -3.39 -1.30
CA LEU A 139 -5.14 -2.25 -1.49
C LEU A 139 -3.66 -2.65 -1.41
N GLY A 140 -3.30 -3.43 -0.39
CA GLY A 140 -1.92 -3.91 -0.25
C GLY A 140 -1.46 -4.77 -1.42
N ALA A 141 -2.30 -5.69 -1.92
CA ALA A 141 -1.99 -6.51 -3.08
C ALA A 141 -1.86 -5.69 -4.37
N ILE A 142 -2.69 -4.66 -4.54
CA ILE A 142 -2.58 -3.73 -5.67
C ILE A 142 -1.26 -2.95 -5.62
N LEU A 143 -0.88 -2.40 -4.47
CA LEU A 143 0.40 -1.69 -4.31
C LEU A 143 1.60 -2.61 -4.61
N ARG A 144 1.54 -3.87 -4.19
CA ARG A 144 2.55 -4.87 -4.54
C ARG A 144 2.59 -5.14 -6.05
N THR A 145 1.45 -5.16 -6.72
CA THR A 145 1.36 -5.33 -8.18
C THR A 145 1.96 -4.12 -8.90
N VAL A 146 1.66 -2.90 -8.45
CA VAL A 146 2.20 -1.65 -9.01
C VAL A 146 3.73 -1.63 -8.93
N ASP A 147 4.29 -2.02 -7.79
CA ASP A 147 5.73 -2.18 -7.58
C ASP A 147 6.32 -3.21 -8.55
N ALA A 148 5.77 -4.42 -8.55
CA ALA A 148 6.27 -5.53 -9.37
C ALA A 148 6.19 -5.27 -10.87
N ALA A 149 5.14 -4.57 -11.33
CA ALA A 149 4.93 -4.20 -12.73
C ALA A 149 5.70 -2.94 -13.15
N GLY A 150 6.36 -2.23 -12.24
CA GLY A 150 7.10 -0.99 -12.52
C GLY A 150 6.22 0.12 -13.08
N LEU A 151 4.95 0.20 -12.66
CA LEU A 151 4.04 1.25 -13.08
C LEU A 151 4.41 2.61 -12.47
N ALA A 152 3.80 3.70 -12.94
CA ALA A 152 4.10 5.05 -12.46
C ALA A 152 3.81 5.23 -10.96
N GLY A 153 2.85 4.48 -10.42
CA GLY A 153 2.45 4.57 -9.03
C GLY A 153 0.98 4.25 -8.81
N ALA A 154 0.46 4.61 -7.64
CA ALA A 154 -0.93 4.40 -7.24
C ALA A 154 -1.57 5.67 -6.68
N LEU A 155 -2.80 5.98 -7.11
CA LEU A 155 -3.65 7.02 -6.56
C LEU A 155 -4.84 6.37 -5.85
N VAL A 156 -4.91 6.53 -4.53
CA VAL A 156 -6.03 6.04 -3.70
C VAL A 156 -7.07 7.15 -3.61
N CYS A 157 -8.15 6.96 -4.36
CA CYS A 157 -9.21 7.93 -4.56
C CYS A 157 -10.37 7.61 -3.61
N SER A 158 -10.73 8.56 -2.75
CA SER A 158 -11.86 8.41 -1.81
C SER A 158 -11.90 7.05 -1.09
N GLY A 159 -10.72 6.52 -0.74
CA GLY A 159 -10.56 5.21 -0.15
C GLY A 159 -11.22 5.12 1.23
N ARG A 160 -11.93 4.02 1.50
CA ARG A 160 -12.46 3.69 2.82
C ARG A 160 -11.41 3.02 3.71
N THR A 161 -10.34 2.51 3.12
CA THR A 161 -9.16 2.04 3.84
C THR A 161 -8.00 2.99 3.61
N ASP A 162 -7.25 3.22 4.68
CA ASP A 162 -6.11 4.13 4.74
C ASP A 162 -4.83 3.36 4.34
N PRO A 163 -3.99 3.85 3.41
CA PRO A 163 -2.70 3.23 3.11
C PRO A 163 -1.79 3.05 4.34
N ALA A 164 -1.92 3.91 5.37
CA ALA A 164 -1.20 3.76 6.64
C ALA A 164 -1.80 2.69 7.57
N ASN A 165 -2.86 1.99 7.16
CA ASN A 165 -3.38 0.86 7.92
C ASN A 165 -2.33 -0.26 7.98
N PRO A 166 -1.96 -0.76 9.18
CA PRO A 166 -0.98 -1.84 9.34
C PRO A 166 -1.29 -3.09 8.50
N ALA A 167 -2.58 -3.38 8.28
CA ALA A 167 -2.98 -4.49 7.43
C ALA A 167 -2.67 -4.23 5.93
N VAL A 168 -2.72 -2.99 5.45
CA VAL A 168 -2.26 -2.60 4.10
C VAL A 168 -0.76 -2.74 3.98
N ILE A 169 -0.01 -2.22 4.96
CA ILE A 169 1.45 -2.29 4.99
C ILE A 169 1.91 -3.75 4.93
N ARG A 170 1.27 -4.61 5.72
CA ARG A 170 1.56 -6.05 5.72
C ARG A 170 1.18 -6.73 4.41
N ALA A 171 -0.01 -6.48 3.88
CA ALA A 171 -0.47 -7.07 2.62
C ALA A 171 0.37 -6.62 1.41
N SER A 172 0.88 -5.39 1.44
CA SER A 172 1.81 -4.87 0.43
C SER A 172 3.23 -5.40 0.61
N LEU A 173 3.52 -6.14 1.68
CA LEU A 173 4.89 -6.52 2.04
C LEU A 173 5.81 -5.30 2.22
N GLY A 174 5.26 -4.14 2.60
CA GLY A 174 5.98 -2.88 2.75
C GLY A 174 6.26 -2.12 1.45
N THR A 175 5.78 -2.57 0.28
CA THR A 175 5.93 -1.80 -0.98
C THR A 175 5.17 -0.49 -0.96
N VAL A 176 4.20 -0.33 -0.05
CA VAL A 176 3.50 0.94 0.20
C VAL A 176 4.45 2.11 0.48
N PHE A 177 5.63 1.86 1.02
CA PHE A 177 6.66 2.88 1.29
C PHE A 177 7.55 3.19 0.08
N ALA A 178 7.62 2.27 -0.90
CA ALA A 178 8.52 2.37 -2.05
C ALA A 178 7.80 2.85 -3.33
N VAL A 179 6.52 2.50 -3.48
CA VAL A 179 5.71 2.88 -4.64
C VAL A 179 5.36 4.37 -4.55
N PRO A 180 5.52 5.16 -5.64
CA PRO A 180 4.92 6.48 -5.70
C PRO A 180 3.42 6.38 -5.43
N LEU A 181 2.98 7.00 -4.34
CA LEU A 181 1.62 6.89 -3.82
C LEU A 181 1.05 8.27 -3.53
N ALA A 182 -0.22 8.48 -3.83
CA ALA A 182 -0.95 9.64 -3.34
C ALA A 182 -2.37 9.25 -2.89
N VAL A 183 -2.93 10.05 -1.98
CA VAL A 183 -4.34 10.00 -1.62
C VAL A 183 -5.03 11.29 -2.06
N ALA A 184 -6.26 11.19 -2.55
CA ALA A 184 -7.06 12.32 -2.99
C ALA A 184 -8.56 11.97 -2.89
N ASP A 185 -9.43 12.96 -3.01
CA ASP A 185 -10.83 12.70 -3.28
C ASP A 185 -11.09 12.43 -4.77
N THR A 186 -12.34 12.06 -5.12
CA THR A 186 -12.73 11.75 -6.50
C THR A 186 -12.61 12.97 -7.41
N ALA A 187 -12.99 14.15 -6.95
CA ALA A 187 -12.96 15.37 -7.75
C ALA A 187 -11.51 15.81 -8.05
N GLU A 188 -10.64 15.74 -7.05
CA GLU A 188 -9.21 16.02 -7.18
C GLU A 188 -8.54 15.02 -8.14
N SER A 189 -8.89 13.73 -8.04
CA SER A 189 -8.35 12.66 -8.90
C SER A 189 -8.74 12.86 -10.36
N ILE A 190 -10.01 13.19 -10.63
CA ILE A 190 -10.51 13.52 -11.97
C ILE A 190 -9.78 14.75 -12.53
N ALA A 191 -9.71 15.83 -11.72
CA ALA A 191 -9.03 17.06 -12.14
C ALA A 191 -7.55 16.81 -12.43
N TRP A 192 -6.89 15.96 -11.63
CA TRP A 192 -5.50 15.58 -11.87
C TRP A 192 -5.34 14.80 -13.19
N CYS A 193 -6.20 13.81 -13.46
CA CYS A 193 -6.18 13.08 -14.74
C CYS A 193 -6.31 14.03 -15.94
N GLY A 194 -7.25 14.98 -15.87
CA GLY A 194 -7.47 15.96 -16.93
C GLY A 194 -6.27 16.88 -17.15
N ARG A 195 -5.72 17.45 -16.09
CA ARG A 195 -4.55 18.35 -16.16
C ARG A 195 -3.31 17.68 -16.73
N HIS A 196 -3.11 16.37 -16.45
CA HIS A 196 -1.96 15.62 -16.92
C HIS A 196 -2.19 14.83 -18.19
N GLY A 197 -3.34 15.08 -18.88
CA GLY A 197 -3.68 14.41 -20.13
C GLY A 197 -3.76 12.89 -20.02
N ARG A 198 -4.06 12.37 -18.83
CA ARG A 198 -4.15 10.93 -18.63
C ARG A 198 -5.49 10.40 -19.13
N ARG A 199 -5.41 9.45 -20.06
CA ARG A 199 -6.59 8.70 -20.49
C ARG A 199 -7.00 7.73 -19.39
N VAL A 200 -8.26 7.79 -18.98
CA VAL A 200 -8.79 6.90 -17.93
C VAL A 200 -9.34 5.63 -18.58
N VAL A 201 -8.86 4.48 -18.13
CA VAL A 201 -9.34 3.16 -18.54
C VAL A 201 -9.92 2.47 -17.31
N ALA A 202 -11.25 2.39 -17.26
CA ALA A 202 -11.98 1.83 -16.13
C ALA A 202 -12.28 0.34 -16.33
N ALA A 203 -11.93 -0.48 -15.37
CA ALA A 203 -12.32 -1.89 -15.33
C ALA A 203 -13.77 -2.02 -14.86
N SER A 204 -14.61 -2.73 -15.63
CA SER A 204 -16.02 -2.97 -15.28
C SER A 204 -16.43 -4.41 -15.61
N PRO A 205 -17.09 -5.11 -14.67
CA PRO A 205 -17.70 -6.42 -14.97
C PRO A 205 -18.97 -6.28 -15.83
N ALA A 206 -19.63 -5.09 -15.82
CA ALA A 206 -20.87 -4.87 -16.55
C ALA A 206 -20.73 -4.76 -18.08
N GLY A 207 -19.48 -4.79 -18.59
CA GLY A 207 -19.17 -4.71 -20.00
C GLY A 207 -18.21 -3.58 -20.35
N GLY A 208 -17.83 -3.55 -21.61
CA GLY A 208 -16.83 -2.63 -22.15
C GLY A 208 -16.11 -3.30 -23.30
N ARG A 209 -15.09 -2.64 -23.84
CA ARG A 209 -14.21 -3.26 -24.83
C ARG A 209 -13.42 -4.41 -24.19
N PRO A 210 -13.07 -5.45 -24.93
CA PRO A 210 -12.14 -6.46 -24.44
C PRO A 210 -10.85 -5.79 -23.95
N TRP A 211 -10.38 -6.15 -22.76
CA TRP A 211 -9.23 -5.53 -22.10
C TRP A 211 -7.94 -5.53 -22.94
N HIS A 212 -7.79 -6.51 -23.84
CA HIS A 212 -6.63 -6.67 -24.71
C HIS A 212 -6.72 -5.85 -26.02
N ASP A 213 -7.88 -5.26 -26.31
CA ASP A 213 -8.12 -4.42 -27.51
C ASP A 213 -7.94 -2.93 -27.24
N VAL A 214 -7.56 -2.58 -26.00
CA VAL A 214 -7.37 -1.19 -25.57
C VAL A 214 -5.89 -0.94 -25.31
N ASP A 215 -5.43 0.24 -25.72
CA ASP A 215 -4.08 0.69 -25.42
C ASP A 215 -3.97 1.08 -23.94
N LEU A 216 -3.18 0.35 -23.20
CA LEU A 216 -2.93 0.57 -21.77
C LEU A 216 -1.58 1.24 -21.49
N THR A 217 -0.89 1.73 -22.51
CA THR A 217 0.45 2.32 -22.37
C THR A 217 0.42 3.85 -22.20
N GLY A 218 1.59 4.44 -21.91
CA GLY A 218 1.77 5.90 -21.83
C GLY A 218 0.99 6.53 -20.66
N PRO A 219 0.51 7.77 -20.83
CA PRO A 219 -0.19 8.50 -19.76
C PRO A 219 -1.61 7.96 -19.53
N THR A 220 -1.72 6.71 -19.10
CA THR A 220 -2.99 6.05 -18.81
C THR A 220 -3.22 5.99 -17.29
N ALA A 221 -4.46 6.20 -16.86
CA ALA A 221 -4.95 5.94 -15.51
C ALA A 221 -5.81 4.68 -15.54
N LEU A 222 -5.31 3.57 -15.00
CA LEU A 222 -6.05 2.32 -14.83
C LEU A 222 -6.97 2.46 -13.62
N LEU A 223 -8.26 2.68 -13.85
CA LEU A 223 -9.24 2.97 -12.82
C LEU A 223 -10.00 1.72 -12.38
N PHE A 224 -9.99 1.48 -11.08
CA PHE A 224 -10.70 0.40 -10.42
C PHE A 224 -11.64 0.96 -9.36
N GLY A 225 -12.92 0.63 -9.43
CA GLY A 225 -13.93 1.05 -8.46
C GLY A 225 -14.02 0.10 -7.26
N SER A 226 -14.89 0.46 -6.31
CA SER A 226 -15.17 -0.38 -5.15
C SER A 226 -15.81 -1.72 -5.55
N GLU A 227 -15.62 -2.75 -4.72
CA GLU A 227 -16.18 -4.08 -4.96
C GLU A 227 -17.71 -4.10 -4.98
N ALA A 228 -18.35 -3.17 -4.24
CA ALA A 228 -19.81 -3.13 -4.10
C ALA A 228 -20.50 -2.25 -5.16
N HIS A 229 -19.87 -1.15 -5.59
CA HIS A 229 -20.56 -0.13 -6.37
C HIS A 229 -19.85 0.20 -7.69
N GLY A 230 -18.68 -0.37 -7.97
CA GLY A 230 -17.86 0.02 -9.12
C GLY A 230 -17.29 1.44 -8.99
N ILE A 231 -17.10 2.12 -10.11
CA ILE A 231 -16.68 3.53 -10.16
C ILE A 231 -17.89 4.46 -9.98
N SER A 232 -17.67 5.63 -9.37
CA SER A 232 -18.75 6.60 -9.14
C SER A 232 -19.20 7.28 -10.45
N ALA A 233 -20.43 7.83 -10.44
CA ALA A 233 -20.99 8.58 -11.57
C ALA A 233 -20.14 9.79 -11.95
N ALA A 234 -19.40 10.36 -11.01
CA ALA A 234 -18.55 11.53 -11.23
C ALA A 234 -17.52 11.35 -12.37
N TRP A 235 -16.99 10.13 -12.55
CA TRP A 235 -16.08 9.82 -13.68
C TRP A 235 -16.81 9.88 -15.03
N HIS A 236 -18.03 9.33 -15.11
CA HIS A 236 -18.84 9.38 -16.32
C HIS A 236 -19.29 10.80 -16.65
N GLU A 237 -19.70 11.57 -15.65
CA GLU A 237 -20.06 12.99 -15.80
C GLU A 237 -18.87 13.84 -16.24
N ALA A 238 -17.68 13.56 -15.71
CA ALA A 238 -16.47 14.25 -16.13
C ALA A 238 -16.12 13.95 -17.60
N ALA A 239 -16.31 12.71 -18.04
CA ALA A 239 -16.08 12.32 -19.42
C ALA A 239 -17.12 12.95 -20.36
N ALA A 240 -18.41 12.94 -20.00
CA ALA A 240 -19.48 13.58 -20.77
C ALA A 240 -19.25 15.11 -20.90
N ALA A 241 -18.67 15.74 -19.89
CA ALA A 241 -18.29 17.15 -19.90
C ALA A 241 -16.95 17.43 -20.63
N GLY A 242 -16.31 16.43 -21.23
CA GLY A 242 -15.04 16.57 -21.95
C GLY A 242 -13.83 16.89 -21.05
N ARG A 243 -13.94 16.70 -19.74
CA ARG A 243 -12.86 16.99 -18.78
C ARG A 243 -11.77 15.91 -18.77
N ILE A 244 -12.14 14.67 -19.11
CA ILE A 244 -11.25 13.50 -19.22
C ILE A 244 -11.68 12.63 -20.39
N ALA A 245 -10.77 11.84 -20.94
CA ALA A 245 -11.11 10.74 -21.84
C ALA A 245 -11.31 9.48 -20.96
N LEU A 246 -12.50 8.88 -21.01
CA LEU A 246 -12.84 7.66 -20.26
C LEU A 246 -13.21 6.54 -21.22
N GLU A 247 -12.57 5.41 -21.07
CA GLU A 247 -12.89 4.16 -21.76
C GLU A 247 -13.14 3.05 -20.74
N THR A 248 -14.09 2.17 -21.00
CA THR A 248 -14.40 1.03 -20.13
C THR A 248 -13.91 -0.26 -20.76
N VAL A 249 -13.25 -1.09 -19.97
CA VAL A 249 -12.77 -2.41 -20.37
C VAL A 249 -13.38 -3.51 -19.52
N SER A 250 -13.55 -4.69 -20.10
CA SER A 250 -14.05 -5.86 -19.41
C SER A 250 -13.12 -7.06 -19.56
N LEU A 251 -13.06 -7.88 -18.50
CA LEU A 251 -12.43 -9.19 -18.50
C LEU A 251 -13.54 -10.24 -18.65
N PRO A 252 -13.43 -11.21 -19.57
CA PRO A 252 -14.48 -12.19 -19.77
C PRO A 252 -14.51 -13.19 -18.61
N MET A 253 -15.68 -13.39 -18.03
CA MET A 253 -15.93 -14.47 -17.05
C MET A 253 -16.41 -15.71 -17.84
N ARG A 254 -15.69 -16.83 -17.73
CA ARG A 254 -16.00 -18.07 -18.45
C ARG A 254 -16.65 -19.12 -17.56
N GLY A 255 -16.77 -18.87 -16.28
CA GLY A 255 -17.35 -19.75 -15.27
C GLY A 255 -18.58 -19.14 -14.63
N VAL A 256 -18.87 -19.52 -13.38
CA VAL A 256 -20.03 -19.09 -12.58
C VAL A 256 -19.76 -17.81 -11.75
N ALA A 257 -18.53 -17.33 -11.74
CA ALA A 257 -18.20 -16.09 -11.01
C ALA A 257 -18.65 -14.87 -11.83
N ASP A 258 -19.27 -13.90 -11.18
CA ASP A 258 -19.72 -12.64 -11.80
C ASP A 258 -18.59 -11.65 -12.03
N SER A 259 -17.51 -11.73 -11.23
CA SER A 259 -16.35 -10.85 -11.31
C SER A 259 -15.11 -11.49 -10.69
N LEU A 260 -13.94 -10.95 -11.04
CA LEU A 260 -12.70 -11.24 -10.32
C LEU A 260 -12.56 -10.36 -9.08
N ASN A 261 -11.77 -10.84 -8.13
CA ASN A 261 -11.30 -10.00 -7.02
C ASN A 261 -10.60 -8.73 -7.57
N LEU A 262 -10.80 -7.59 -6.90
CA LEU A 262 -10.29 -6.29 -7.32
C LEU A 262 -8.77 -6.30 -7.59
N SER A 263 -7.98 -6.88 -6.69
CA SER A 263 -6.52 -6.94 -6.86
C SER A 263 -6.09 -7.89 -7.99
N ALA A 264 -6.85 -8.96 -8.26
CA ALA A 264 -6.62 -9.84 -9.39
C ALA A 264 -6.89 -9.11 -10.71
N THR A 265 -8.01 -8.37 -10.80
CA THR A 265 -8.32 -7.53 -11.96
C THR A 265 -7.22 -6.51 -12.21
N ALA A 266 -6.76 -5.83 -11.16
CA ALA A 266 -5.66 -4.86 -11.25
C ALA A 266 -4.35 -5.51 -11.75
N ALA A 267 -4.04 -6.73 -11.29
CA ALA A 267 -2.85 -7.45 -11.74
C ALA A 267 -2.92 -7.82 -13.24
N VAL A 268 -4.07 -8.29 -13.71
CA VAL A 268 -4.24 -8.61 -15.13
C VAL A 268 -4.01 -7.38 -16.01
N LEU A 269 -4.65 -6.23 -15.70
CA LEU A 269 -4.50 -5.01 -16.50
C LEU A 269 -3.11 -4.39 -16.37
N ALA A 270 -2.50 -4.44 -15.18
CA ALA A 270 -1.13 -3.97 -14.97
C ALA A 270 -0.12 -4.73 -15.85
N TYR A 271 -0.18 -6.05 -15.87
CA TYR A 271 0.73 -6.87 -16.67
C TYR A 271 0.41 -6.87 -18.16
N GLU A 272 -0.83 -6.63 -18.55
CA GLU A 272 -1.14 -6.34 -19.96
C GLU A 272 -0.51 -5.00 -20.39
N ALA A 273 -0.57 -3.97 -19.55
CA ALA A 273 0.11 -2.73 -19.84
C ALA A 273 1.65 -2.94 -19.98
N VAL A 274 2.26 -3.74 -19.10
CA VAL A 274 3.68 -4.12 -19.22
C VAL A 274 3.95 -4.81 -20.57
N ARG A 275 3.16 -5.83 -20.92
CA ARG A 275 3.29 -6.56 -22.18
C ARG A 275 3.20 -5.62 -23.40
N GLN A 276 2.28 -4.66 -23.36
CA GLN A 276 2.12 -3.68 -24.45
C GLN A 276 3.32 -2.71 -24.52
N MET A 277 3.82 -2.24 -23.35
CA MET A 277 5.00 -1.36 -23.29
C MET A 277 6.28 -2.06 -23.83
N GLU A 278 6.49 -3.35 -23.49
CA GLU A 278 7.63 -4.13 -23.95
C GLU A 278 7.62 -4.34 -25.48
N ARG A 279 6.45 -4.47 -26.09
CA ARG A 279 6.31 -4.61 -27.54
C ARG A 279 6.60 -3.32 -28.34
N ARG A 280 6.61 -2.17 -27.65
CA ARG A 280 6.86 -0.85 -28.28
C ARG A 280 8.34 -0.41 -28.18
N ARG A 281 9.12 -1.13 -27.40
CA ARG A 281 10.60 -0.96 -27.29
C ARG A 281 11.29 -1.71 -28.40
#